data_3b501faff4510bdcb3ead3ef13d643ec
#
_entry.id   3b501faff4510bdcb3ead3ef13d643ec
#
_cell.length_a   1.000
_cell.length_b   1.000
_cell.length_c   1.000
_cell.angle_alpha   90.00
_cell.angle_beta   90.00
_cell.angle_gamma   90.00
#
_symmetry.space_group_name_H-M   'P 1'
#
loop_
_entity.id
_entity.type
_entity.pdbx_description
1 polymer ?
#
loop_
_entity_poly.entity_id
_entity_poly.type
_entity_poly.pdbx_seq_one_letter_code
_entity_poly.pdbx_strand_id
1 'polypeptide(L)'
;MKTTENQAKSVYKTALNVYIKNMANISFSVLNLLELDLKKHDSLELTCVSGRMGLSNKILEPNINRPGLALSGFFDSFANERVQLFGRGEYAYLATLTEKKDLSTIEKMFSFKIPCCLFSNDLKPPKEFLEISDKHNCPILTSTLSSNELALRLLRILSNTFAPRISLHGVLVEVFGLGILIMGSSASEKANSP
;
A
#
# COMPACT_ATOMS: atom_id res chain seq x y z
N MET A 1 -22.51 26.59 -25.28
CA MET A 1 -22.56 25.68 -24.12
C MET A 1 -22.10 24.24 -24.38
N LYS A 2 -22.40 23.59 -25.52
CA LYS A 2 -21.94 22.19 -25.80
C LYS A 2 -20.44 22.01 -25.99
N THR A 3 -19.68 23.05 -26.37
CA THR A 3 -18.24 22.97 -26.63
C THR A 3 -17.41 22.87 -25.36
N THR A 4 -17.81 23.55 -24.30
CA THR A 4 -17.13 23.53 -22.98
C THR A 4 -17.32 22.20 -22.26
N GLU A 5 -18.47 21.55 -22.41
CA GLU A 5 -18.77 20.25 -21.80
C GLU A 5 -17.95 19.11 -22.46
N ASN A 6 -17.78 19.17 -23.78
CA ASN A 6 -16.94 18.20 -24.51
C ASN A 6 -15.44 18.35 -24.22
N GLN A 7 -14.97 19.58 -24.03
CA GLN A 7 -13.59 19.84 -23.59
C GLN A 7 -13.34 19.31 -22.18
N ALA A 8 -14.27 19.55 -21.25
CA ALA A 8 -14.15 19.04 -19.88
C ALA A 8 -14.14 17.50 -19.85
N LYS A 9 -15.00 16.84 -20.62
CA LYS A 9 -15.03 15.36 -20.75
C LYS A 9 -13.74 14.82 -21.37
N SER A 10 -13.16 15.50 -22.35
CA SER A 10 -11.88 15.12 -22.97
C SER A 10 -10.72 15.22 -21.99
N VAL A 11 -10.64 16.31 -21.23
CA VAL A 11 -9.62 16.52 -20.19
C VAL A 11 -9.76 15.46 -19.09
N TYR A 12 -10.98 15.17 -18.67
CA TYR A 12 -11.24 14.14 -17.65
C TYR A 12 -10.83 12.74 -18.15
N LYS A 13 -11.13 12.40 -19.39
CA LYS A 13 -10.77 11.11 -20.00
C LYS A 13 -9.24 10.97 -20.16
N THR A 14 -8.57 12.05 -20.53
CA THR A 14 -7.10 12.07 -20.63
C THR A 14 -6.45 11.95 -19.24
N ALA A 15 -6.97 12.68 -18.24
CA ALA A 15 -6.52 12.57 -16.86
C ALA A 15 -6.74 11.16 -16.30
N LEU A 16 -7.89 10.55 -16.58
CA LEU A 16 -8.20 9.18 -16.17
C LEU A 16 -7.26 8.14 -16.82
N ASN A 17 -6.95 8.31 -18.10
CA ASN A 17 -6.01 7.42 -18.79
C ASN A 17 -4.57 7.56 -18.26
N VAL A 18 -4.14 8.79 -17.95
CA VAL A 18 -2.84 9.05 -17.29
C VAL A 18 -2.83 8.46 -15.88
N TYR A 19 -3.95 8.58 -15.15
CA TYR A 19 -4.14 7.98 -13.84
C TYR A 19 -3.95 6.46 -13.87
N ILE A 20 -4.67 5.76 -14.78
CA ILE A 20 -4.58 4.29 -14.93
C ILE A 20 -3.16 3.87 -15.34
N LYS A 21 -2.51 4.59 -16.26
CA LYS A 21 -1.16 4.31 -16.72
C LYS A 21 -0.10 4.52 -15.64
N ASN A 22 -0.28 5.53 -14.78
CA ASN A 22 0.65 5.80 -13.68
C ASN A 22 0.48 4.82 -12.50
N MET A 23 -0.74 4.36 -12.23
CA MET A 23 -0.96 3.30 -11.23
C MET A 23 -0.27 1.99 -11.62
N ALA A 24 -0.25 1.65 -12.92
CA ALA A 24 0.41 0.43 -13.43
C ALA A 24 1.95 0.46 -13.27
N ASN A 25 2.56 1.61 -13.01
CA ASN A 25 4.02 1.78 -12.94
C ASN A 25 4.57 2.00 -11.52
N ILE A 26 3.74 2.04 -10.47
CA ILE A 26 4.23 2.22 -9.11
C ILE A 26 4.76 0.88 -8.59
N SER A 27 6.08 0.74 -8.59
CA SER A 27 6.74 -0.41 -7.99
C SER A 27 7.07 -0.12 -6.53
N PHE A 28 6.12 -0.36 -5.63
CA PHE A 28 6.28 -0.18 -4.20
C PHE A 28 6.38 -1.54 -3.51
N SER A 29 7.45 -1.76 -2.73
CA SER A 29 7.73 -3.03 -2.06
C SER A 29 7.67 -2.88 -0.54
N VAL A 30 7.69 -4.01 0.17
CA VAL A 30 7.80 -4.04 1.64
C VAL A 30 9.10 -3.39 2.10
N LEU A 31 10.20 -3.54 1.35
CA LEU A 31 11.46 -2.85 1.63
C LEU A 31 11.29 -1.33 1.56
N ASN A 32 10.61 -0.83 0.52
CA ASN A 32 10.33 0.61 0.42
C ASN A 32 9.46 1.13 1.56
N LEU A 33 8.53 0.32 2.07
CA LEU A 33 7.74 0.67 3.25
C LEU A 33 8.64 0.83 4.49
N LEU A 34 9.56 -0.10 4.74
CA LEU A 34 10.52 -0.02 5.84
C LEU A 34 11.47 1.19 5.69
N GLU A 35 11.97 1.47 4.47
CA GLU A 35 12.81 2.63 4.21
C GLU A 35 12.07 3.96 4.46
N LEU A 36 10.79 4.03 4.12
CA LEU A 36 9.96 5.20 4.40
C LEU A 36 9.71 5.37 5.88
N ASP A 37 9.55 4.27 6.62
CA ASP A 37 9.35 4.27 8.07
C ASP A 37 10.56 4.89 8.79
N LEU A 38 11.76 4.52 8.39
CA LEU A 38 13.00 5.05 8.96
C LEU A 38 13.19 6.57 8.74
N LYS A 39 12.57 7.14 7.70
CA LYS A 39 12.77 8.54 7.29
C LYS A 39 11.73 9.51 7.83
N LYS A 40 10.65 9.04 8.46
CA LYS A 40 9.52 9.88 8.87
C LYS A 40 9.45 10.12 10.38
N HIS A 41 9.08 11.34 10.78
CA HIS A 41 8.71 11.66 12.16
C HIS A 41 7.48 10.90 12.66
N ASP A 42 6.60 10.50 11.73
CA ASP A 42 5.36 9.77 11.96
C ASP A 42 5.58 8.29 11.66
N SER A 43 6.57 7.71 12.32
CA SER A 43 7.01 6.32 12.12
C SER A 43 5.90 5.32 12.45
N LEU A 44 5.91 4.20 11.71
CA LEU A 44 5.09 3.01 11.98
C LEU A 44 5.76 2.10 13.02
N GLU A 45 6.99 2.42 13.41
CA GLU A 45 7.80 1.64 14.37
C GLU A 45 7.95 0.17 13.94
N LEU A 46 8.26 -0.04 12.65
CA LEU A 46 8.31 -1.36 12.04
C LEU A 46 9.61 -2.10 12.33
N THR A 47 9.47 -3.35 12.73
CA THR A 47 10.60 -4.28 12.85
C THR A 47 10.30 -5.55 12.06
N CYS A 48 11.19 -5.96 11.16
CA CYS A 48 11.05 -7.21 10.42
C CYS A 48 11.59 -8.38 11.27
N VAL A 49 10.72 -9.30 11.63
CA VAL A 49 11.03 -10.43 12.52
C VAL A 49 11.23 -11.76 11.77
N SER A 50 10.66 -11.91 10.56
CA SER A 50 10.77 -13.11 9.73
C SER A 50 10.53 -12.79 8.26
N GLY A 51 10.80 -13.74 7.35
CA GLY A 51 10.47 -13.64 5.93
C GLY A 51 11.31 -12.60 5.16
N ARG A 52 12.54 -12.32 5.57
CA ARG A 52 13.40 -11.27 4.98
C ARG A 52 13.64 -11.43 3.49
N MET A 53 13.61 -12.67 2.98
CA MET A 53 13.76 -12.94 1.54
C MET A 53 12.61 -12.34 0.72
N GLY A 54 11.45 -12.12 1.33
CA GLY A 54 10.28 -11.52 0.72
C GLY A 54 10.20 -9.99 0.81
N LEU A 55 11.23 -9.28 1.27
CA LEU A 55 11.19 -7.81 1.36
C LEU A 55 10.99 -7.12 0.01
N SER A 56 11.28 -7.80 -1.09
CA SER A 56 11.01 -7.34 -2.46
C SER A 56 9.54 -7.55 -2.89
N ASN A 57 8.71 -8.23 -2.07
CA ASN A 57 7.29 -8.43 -2.39
C ASN A 57 6.62 -7.08 -2.62
N LYS A 58 5.77 -7.03 -3.67
CA LYS A 58 5.10 -5.79 -4.06
C LYS A 58 3.83 -5.61 -3.26
N ILE A 59 3.61 -4.39 -2.79
CA ILE A 59 2.34 -3.91 -2.29
C ILE A 59 1.64 -3.27 -3.48
N LEU A 60 0.50 -3.82 -3.88
CA LEU A 60 -0.19 -3.44 -5.12
C LEU A 60 -1.39 -2.52 -4.86
N GLU A 61 -1.92 -2.51 -3.65
CA GLU A 61 -3.10 -1.73 -3.29
C GLU A 61 -2.85 -0.81 -2.08
N PRO A 62 -3.43 0.39 -2.08
CA PRO A 62 -3.31 1.36 -0.99
C PRO A 62 -4.22 1.03 0.22
N ASN A 63 -4.57 -0.24 0.40
CA ASN A 63 -5.46 -0.71 1.45
C ASN A 63 -4.81 -1.77 2.32
N ILE A 64 -5.40 -1.97 3.49
CA ILE A 64 -5.06 -3.05 4.42
C ILE A 64 -6.18 -4.08 4.47
N ASN A 65 -5.86 -5.29 4.90
CA ASN A 65 -6.84 -6.33 5.20
C ASN A 65 -6.65 -6.84 6.63
N ARG A 66 -7.74 -7.20 7.29
CA ARG A 66 -7.72 -7.90 8.58
C ARG A 66 -8.12 -9.35 8.33
N PRO A 67 -7.19 -10.32 8.48
CA PRO A 67 -7.40 -11.67 7.97
C PRO A 67 -8.23 -12.59 8.88
N GLY A 68 -9.09 -12.03 9.75
CA GLY A 68 -9.89 -12.81 10.69
C GLY A 68 -10.74 -13.89 10.03
N LEU A 69 -11.41 -13.60 8.92
CA LEU A 69 -12.18 -14.58 8.15
C LEU A 69 -11.28 -15.63 7.48
N ALA A 70 -10.15 -15.23 6.93
CA ALA A 70 -9.19 -16.16 6.35
C ALA A 70 -8.64 -17.14 7.39
N LEU A 71 -8.34 -16.64 8.60
CA LEU A 71 -7.92 -17.49 9.72
C LEU A 71 -9.01 -18.49 10.16
N SER A 72 -10.29 -18.16 9.98
CA SER A 72 -11.39 -19.10 10.22
C SER A 72 -11.65 -20.09 9.07
N GLY A 73 -10.84 -20.02 8.00
CA GLY A 73 -10.92 -20.93 6.85
C GLY A 73 -11.77 -20.41 5.68
N PHE A 74 -12.31 -19.17 5.78
CA PHE A 74 -13.08 -18.56 4.69
C PHE A 74 -12.20 -17.69 3.80
N PHE A 75 -11.96 -18.12 2.56
CA PHE A 75 -11.04 -17.49 1.61
C PHE A 75 -11.70 -16.87 0.38
N ASP A 76 -12.99 -17.04 0.17
CA ASP A 76 -13.69 -16.62 -1.07
C ASP A 76 -13.54 -15.11 -1.37
N SER A 77 -13.35 -14.29 -0.34
CA SER A 77 -13.12 -12.85 -0.48
C SER A 77 -11.84 -12.40 0.19
N PHE A 78 -10.84 -13.26 0.24
CA PHE A 78 -9.57 -12.95 0.89
C PHE A 78 -8.76 -11.94 0.06
N ALA A 79 -8.60 -10.73 0.60
CA ALA A 79 -7.84 -9.66 -0.03
C ALA A 79 -6.33 -9.88 0.17
N ASN A 80 -5.77 -10.90 -0.48
CA ASN A 80 -4.38 -11.33 -0.34
C ASN A 80 -3.37 -10.32 -0.88
N GLU A 81 -3.74 -9.46 -1.84
CA GLU A 81 -2.86 -8.44 -2.42
C GLU A 81 -2.58 -7.26 -1.48
N ARG A 82 -3.28 -7.19 -0.35
CA ARG A 82 -3.16 -6.14 0.66
C ARG A 82 -2.20 -6.52 1.78
N VAL A 83 -1.67 -5.52 2.46
CA VAL A 83 -0.97 -5.73 3.73
C VAL A 83 -1.94 -6.33 4.75
N GLN A 84 -1.57 -7.45 5.36
CA GLN A 84 -2.40 -8.17 6.34
C GLN A 84 -2.10 -7.64 7.73
N LEU A 85 -3.06 -6.95 8.36
CA LEU A 85 -2.91 -6.37 9.69
C LEU A 85 -3.52 -7.28 10.77
N PHE A 86 -2.67 -7.74 11.68
CA PHE A 86 -3.03 -8.53 12.86
C PHE A 86 -3.12 -7.63 14.08
N GLY A 87 -4.30 -7.53 14.66
CA GLY A 87 -4.53 -6.94 15.96
C GLY A 87 -4.72 -8.00 17.04
N ARG A 88 -5.18 -7.58 18.21
CA ARG A 88 -5.38 -8.50 19.35
C ARG A 88 -6.37 -9.63 19.04
N GLY A 89 -7.42 -9.36 18.27
CA GLY A 89 -8.45 -10.36 17.93
C GLY A 89 -7.88 -11.44 17.01
N GLU A 90 -7.24 -11.05 15.91
CA GLU A 90 -6.60 -11.97 14.98
C GLU A 90 -5.46 -12.76 15.66
N TYR A 91 -4.72 -12.11 16.55
CA TYR A 91 -3.66 -12.74 17.32
C TYR A 91 -4.20 -13.82 18.28
N ALA A 92 -5.25 -13.49 19.04
CA ALA A 92 -5.87 -14.45 19.95
C ALA A 92 -6.38 -15.69 19.22
N TYR A 93 -6.99 -15.48 18.04
CA TYR A 93 -7.46 -16.61 17.23
C TYR A 93 -6.30 -17.42 16.64
N LEU A 94 -5.25 -16.74 16.17
CA LEU A 94 -4.02 -17.38 15.70
C LEU A 94 -3.38 -18.24 16.80
N ALA A 95 -3.31 -17.74 18.04
CA ALA A 95 -2.81 -18.50 19.18
C ALA A 95 -3.64 -19.79 19.41
N THR A 96 -4.96 -19.70 19.31
CA THR A 96 -5.84 -20.87 19.41
C THR A 96 -5.57 -21.92 18.33
N LEU A 97 -5.30 -21.50 17.09
CA LEU A 97 -4.94 -22.42 15.99
C LEU A 97 -3.60 -23.12 16.26
N THR A 98 -2.60 -22.39 16.72
CA THR A 98 -1.28 -22.95 17.01
C THR A 98 -1.31 -23.90 18.22
N GLU A 99 -2.04 -23.57 19.28
CA GLU A 99 -2.26 -24.46 20.43
C GLU A 99 -2.93 -25.79 20.03
N LYS A 100 -3.92 -25.73 19.14
CA LYS A 100 -4.61 -26.92 18.60
C LYS A 100 -3.79 -27.64 17.53
N LYS A 101 -2.62 -27.12 17.14
CA LYS A 101 -1.80 -27.62 16.04
C LYS A 101 -2.54 -27.69 14.69
N ASP A 102 -3.57 -26.85 14.53
CA ASP A 102 -4.29 -26.73 13.25
C ASP A 102 -3.63 -25.63 12.41
N LEU A 103 -2.55 -26.00 11.75
CA LEU A 103 -1.77 -25.09 10.92
C LEU A 103 -2.23 -25.05 9.46
N SER A 104 -3.19 -25.91 9.08
CA SER A 104 -3.65 -26.04 7.69
C SER A 104 -4.21 -24.74 7.12
N THR A 105 -4.97 -24.00 7.93
CA THR A 105 -5.54 -22.71 7.55
C THR A 105 -4.44 -21.65 7.37
N ILE A 106 -3.41 -21.68 8.22
CA ILE A 106 -2.27 -20.76 8.13
C ILE A 106 -1.47 -21.04 6.86
N GLU A 107 -1.18 -22.33 6.57
CA GLU A 107 -0.49 -22.73 5.34
C GLU A 107 -1.29 -22.33 4.10
N LYS A 108 -2.61 -22.57 4.12
CA LYS A 108 -3.50 -22.14 3.04
C LYS A 108 -3.48 -20.61 2.86
N MET A 109 -3.48 -19.82 3.93
CA MET A 109 -3.38 -18.37 3.85
C MET A 109 -2.08 -17.96 3.15
N PHE A 110 -0.94 -18.55 3.52
CA PHE A 110 0.34 -18.22 2.90
C PHE A 110 0.53 -18.81 1.49
N SER A 111 -0.31 -19.75 1.04
CA SER A 111 -0.31 -20.19 -0.35
C SER A 111 -0.76 -19.11 -1.33
N PHE A 112 -1.49 -18.09 -0.84
CA PHE A 112 -1.75 -16.86 -1.58
C PHE A 112 -0.51 -15.97 -1.56
N LYS A 113 -0.31 -15.20 -2.61
CA LYS A 113 0.80 -14.21 -2.66
C LYS A 113 0.46 -13.00 -1.81
N ILE A 114 0.84 -13.04 -0.55
CA ILE A 114 0.65 -11.95 0.42
C ILE A 114 1.90 -11.06 0.39
N PRO A 115 1.78 -9.71 0.33
CA PRO A 115 2.93 -8.82 0.39
C PRO A 115 3.68 -8.92 1.73
N CYS A 116 2.98 -8.80 2.85
CA CYS A 116 3.50 -8.99 4.21
C CYS A 116 2.36 -9.11 5.22
N CYS A 117 2.69 -9.61 6.42
CA CYS A 117 1.84 -9.56 7.60
C CYS A 117 2.43 -8.58 8.61
N LEU A 118 1.58 -7.78 9.24
CA LEU A 118 1.95 -6.72 10.16
C LEU A 118 1.21 -6.91 11.48
N PHE A 119 1.95 -7.08 12.57
CA PHE A 119 1.42 -7.25 13.93
C PHE A 119 1.53 -5.94 14.71
N SER A 120 0.42 -5.47 15.26
CA SER A 120 0.34 -4.28 16.10
C SER A 120 0.49 -4.59 17.59
N ASN A 121 0.56 -3.56 18.45
CA ASN A 121 0.58 -3.67 19.92
C ASN A 121 1.76 -4.50 20.48
N ASP A 122 2.90 -4.49 19.83
CA ASP A 122 4.07 -5.32 20.20
C ASP A 122 3.74 -6.83 20.30
N LEU A 123 2.73 -7.29 19.57
CA LEU A 123 2.35 -8.70 19.55
C LEU A 123 3.45 -9.53 18.89
N LYS A 124 3.83 -10.62 19.54
CA LYS A 124 4.89 -11.52 19.05
C LYS A 124 4.25 -12.72 18.36
N PRO A 125 4.39 -12.83 17.02
CA PRO A 125 3.81 -13.95 16.29
C PRO A 125 4.28 -15.31 16.83
N PRO A 126 3.42 -16.34 16.84
CA PRO A 126 3.81 -17.69 17.22
C PRO A 126 4.94 -18.23 16.33
N LYS A 127 5.78 -19.10 16.90
CA LYS A 127 6.93 -19.67 16.20
C LYS A 127 6.53 -20.42 14.93
N GLU A 128 5.47 -21.20 15.00
CA GLU A 128 4.90 -21.97 13.88
C GLU A 128 4.47 -21.05 12.73
N PHE A 129 3.88 -19.89 13.06
CA PHE A 129 3.48 -18.90 12.07
C PHE A 129 4.71 -18.30 11.37
N LEU A 130 5.78 -18.00 12.12
CA LEU A 130 7.04 -17.50 11.56
C LEU A 130 7.71 -18.52 10.64
N GLU A 131 7.74 -19.80 11.04
CA GLU A 131 8.30 -20.88 10.24
C GLU A 131 7.56 -21.07 8.90
N ILE A 132 6.23 -20.99 8.92
CA ILE A 132 5.41 -21.08 7.70
C ILE A 132 5.64 -19.85 6.82
N SER A 133 5.69 -18.65 7.41
CA SER A 133 5.92 -17.42 6.66
C SER A 133 7.27 -17.41 5.93
N ASP A 134 8.32 -17.94 6.59
CA ASP A 134 9.65 -18.06 5.99
C ASP A 134 9.66 -19.00 4.77
N LYS A 135 8.96 -20.15 4.84
CA LYS A 135 8.81 -21.09 3.71
C LYS A 135 8.17 -20.41 2.49
N HIS A 136 7.28 -19.46 2.72
CA HIS A 136 6.56 -18.75 1.66
C HIS A 136 7.19 -17.40 1.30
N ASN A 137 8.34 -17.06 1.87
CA ASN A 137 9.00 -15.76 1.68
C ASN A 137 8.05 -14.57 1.92
N CYS A 138 7.21 -14.65 2.96
CA CYS A 138 6.31 -13.58 3.35
C CYS A 138 6.87 -12.83 4.56
N PRO A 139 7.23 -11.54 4.43
CA PRO A 139 7.75 -10.76 5.54
C PRO A 139 6.72 -10.62 6.68
N ILE A 140 7.19 -10.85 7.89
CA ILE A 140 6.44 -10.59 9.12
C ILE A 140 7.06 -9.38 9.80
N LEU A 141 6.24 -8.35 9.95
CA LEU A 141 6.60 -7.10 10.58
C LEU A 141 5.85 -6.95 11.90
N THR A 142 6.48 -6.34 12.89
CA THR A 142 5.85 -5.98 14.16
C THR A 142 5.92 -4.47 14.37
N SER A 143 4.99 -3.92 15.12
CA SER A 143 4.93 -2.51 15.51
C SER A 143 4.45 -2.39 16.95
N THR A 144 4.98 -1.44 17.70
CA THR A 144 4.54 -1.12 19.07
C THR A 144 3.23 -0.35 19.09
N LEU A 145 2.87 0.29 17.99
CA LEU A 145 1.65 1.08 17.84
C LEU A 145 0.38 0.24 18.04
N SER A 146 -0.68 0.87 18.54
CA SER A 146 -2.01 0.27 18.56
C SER A 146 -2.51 -0.05 17.16
N SER A 147 -3.43 -1.03 17.03
CA SER A 147 -3.98 -1.41 15.72
C SER A 147 -4.62 -0.25 14.97
N ASN A 148 -5.31 0.65 15.67
CA ASN A 148 -5.97 1.80 15.06
C ASN A 148 -4.96 2.83 14.57
N GLU A 149 -3.97 3.16 15.40
CA GLU A 149 -2.92 4.12 15.05
C GLU A 149 -2.09 3.63 13.89
N LEU A 150 -1.65 2.36 13.95
CA LEU A 150 -0.90 1.72 12.89
C LEU A 150 -1.69 1.71 11.56
N ALA A 151 -2.97 1.35 11.61
CA ALA A 151 -3.84 1.35 10.43
C ALA A 151 -3.97 2.75 9.82
N LEU A 152 -4.21 3.78 10.63
CA LEU A 152 -4.35 5.17 10.15
C LEU A 152 -3.06 5.67 9.49
N ARG A 153 -1.91 5.48 10.13
CA ARG A 153 -0.62 5.91 9.59
C ARG A 153 -0.25 5.15 8.33
N LEU A 154 -0.44 3.82 8.33
CA LEU A 154 -0.16 2.98 7.17
C LEU A 154 -1.04 3.34 5.97
N LEU A 155 -2.35 3.49 6.16
CA LEU A 155 -3.27 3.93 5.09
C LEU A 155 -2.88 5.29 4.52
N ARG A 156 -2.46 6.25 5.36
CA ARG A 156 -1.96 7.55 4.90
C ARG A 156 -0.69 7.41 4.05
N ILE A 157 0.26 6.57 4.47
CA ILE A 157 1.49 6.31 3.70
C ILE A 157 1.16 5.66 2.36
N LEU A 158 0.33 4.62 2.35
CA LEU A 158 -0.07 3.91 1.13
C LEU A 158 -0.85 4.83 0.19
N SER A 159 -1.85 5.57 0.70
CA SER A 159 -2.62 6.52 -0.11
C SER A 159 -1.74 7.59 -0.75
N ASN A 160 -0.78 8.14 -0.01
CA ASN A 160 0.16 9.12 -0.54
C ASN A 160 1.13 8.52 -1.57
N THR A 161 1.53 7.25 -1.39
CA THR A 161 2.44 6.55 -2.30
C THR A 161 1.75 6.23 -3.62
N PHE A 162 0.51 5.77 -3.55
CA PHE A 162 -0.30 5.39 -4.71
C PHE A 162 -1.11 6.56 -5.29
N ALA A 163 -1.03 7.76 -4.69
CA ALA A 163 -1.71 8.92 -5.22
C ALA A 163 -1.23 9.25 -6.64
N PRO A 164 -2.16 9.52 -7.56
CA PRO A 164 -1.79 9.94 -8.91
C PRO A 164 -1.05 11.26 -8.84
N ARG A 165 0.05 11.36 -9.57
CA ARG A 165 0.86 12.59 -9.66
C ARG A 165 0.86 13.07 -11.09
N ILE A 166 0.59 14.38 -11.26
CA ILE A 166 0.65 15.06 -12.55
C ILE A 166 1.71 16.17 -12.40
N SER A 167 2.65 16.22 -13.34
CA SER A 167 3.56 17.36 -13.47
C SER A 167 2.95 18.35 -14.44
N LEU A 168 2.71 19.57 -13.98
CA LEU A 168 2.20 20.67 -14.79
C LEU A 168 3.35 21.69 -14.99
N HIS A 169 3.60 22.06 -16.24
CA HIS A 169 4.50 23.17 -16.56
C HIS A 169 3.68 24.47 -16.55
N GLY A 170 4.04 25.39 -15.68
CA GLY A 170 3.35 26.66 -15.55
C GLY A 170 4.07 27.58 -14.58
N VAL A 171 3.65 28.83 -14.56
CA VAL A 171 4.09 29.83 -13.60
C VAL A 171 2.98 30.05 -12.59
N LEU A 172 3.27 29.83 -11.30
CA LEU A 172 2.36 30.15 -10.23
C LEU A 172 2.60 31.60 -9.81
N VAL A 173 1.57 32.44 -9.93
CA VAL A 173 1.59 33.85 -9.53
C VAL A 173 0.56 34.06 -8.44
N GLU A 174 0.92 34.79 -7.39
CA GLU A 174 -0.02 35.24 -6.38
C GLU A 174 -0.46 36.66 -6.69
N VAL A 175 -1.77 36.86 -6.78
CA VAL A 175 -2.39 38.17 -7.03
C VAL A 175 -3.47 38.40 -5.99
N PHE A 176 -3.30 39.37 -5.11
CA PHE A 176 -4.24 39.68 -4.02
C PHE A 176 -4.62 38.49 -3.14
N GLY A 177 -3.66 37.62 -2.79
CA GLY A 177 -3.89 36.43 -1.97
C GLY A 177 -4.52 35.23 -2.72
N LEU A 178 -4.70 35.34 -4.05
CA LEU A 178 -5.17 34.25 -4.92
C LEU A 178 -4.00 33.68 -5.70
N GLY A 179 -3.80 32.36 -5.60
CA GLY A 179 -2.83 31.63 -6.43
C GLY A 179 -3.39 31.39 -7.84
N ILE A 180 -2.75 31.95 -8.86
CA ILE A 180 -3.10 31.77 -10.28
C ILE A 180 -2.00 30.95 -10.94
N LEU A 181 -2.36 29.75 -11.47
CA LEU A 181 -1.45 28.94 -12.27
C LEU A 181 -1.62 29.26 -13.76
N ILE A 182 -0.63 29.91 -14.34
CA ILE A 182 -0.59 30.21 -15.78
C ILE A 182 0.08 29.02 -16.47
N MET A 183 -0.69 28.27 -17.25
CA MET A 183 -0.19 27.16 -18.06
C MET A 183 -0.05 27.60 -19.51
N GLY A 184 1.16 27.42 -20.09
CA GLY A 184 1.40 27.58 -21.51
C GLY A 184 1.42 26.23 -22.21
N SER A 185 0.82 26.10 -23.39
CA SER A 185 1.16 25.02 -24.30
C SER A 185 2.59 25.24 -24.77
N SER A 186 3.50 24.26 -24.56
CA SER A 186 4.79 24.30 -25.22
C SER A 186 4.52 24.23 -26.72
N ALA A 187 4.56 25.38 -27.39
CA ALA A 187 4.68 25.41 -28.83
C ALA A 187 6.01 24.74 -29.16
N SER A 188 5.97 23.53 -29.69
CA SER A 188 7.14 22.97 -30.37
C SER A 188 7.44 23.91 -31.53
N GLU A 189 8.44 24.76 -31.36
CA GLU A 189 9.07 25.42 -32.47
C GLU A 189 9.56 24.34 -33.48
N LYS A 190 8.75 24.06 -34.47
CA LYS A 190 9.25 23.54 -35.70
C LYS A 190 10.09 24.65 -36.29
N ALA A 191 11.40 24.66 -35.99
CA ALA A 191 12.34 25.42 -36.72
C ALA A 191 12.23 24.99 -38.20
N ASN A 192 11.66 25.86 -39.01
CA ASN A 192 11.81 25.81 -40.46
C ASN A 192 13.31 25.97 -40.74
N SER A 193 13.94 24.92 -41.19
CA SER A 193 15.19 25.04 -41.93
C SER A 193 14.87 25.37 -43.39
N PRO A 194 15.66 26.23 -44.03
CA PRO A 194 15.46 26.73 -45.37
C PRO A 194 15.60 25.65 -46.44
#